data_aa96f2770d7e7967c5bcbd14e52df10c
#
_entry.id   aa96f2770d7e7967c5bcbd14e52df10c
#
_cell.length_a   1.000
_cell.length_b   1.000
_cell.length_c   1.000
_cell.angle_alpha   90.00
_cell.angle_beta   90.00
_cell.angle_gamma   90.00
#
_symmetry.space_group_name_H-M   'P 1'
#
loop_
_entity.id
_entity.type
_entity.pdbx_description
1 polymer ?
#
loop_
_entity_poly.entity_id
_entity_poly.type
_entity_poly.pdbx_seq_one_letter_code
_entity_poly.pdbx_strand_id
1 'polypeptide(L)'
;MAYSINPNLPKARAIAMQLLVREQLPTGVVANKCGIHRSTLWRWKRKWDALNQNVQMDNPNRPSRVYSRMNHLNRCTWRIPTNSAKPNTSPTAVSHELICLVLSVRARLKRCAEVVWHHLVTVLSVSVSLSSVRRILWRSGVARGRKNRVRRDNPRRPQVTRPGELVQTDTIHHVDPKTGRRLYYYTVIDLFSRMTYAALAPRLGAGLAARTVLEAQEAWGFNISLVQADNGPEYSRHFEQCMQRANIATRHSRLHRPNDNAHIERFNRTIQTECIGYYWRRSVPLHRQQATLAMYLDYYNNKRVHLGIQLQVPASMLQRS
;
A
#
# COMPACT_ATOMS: atom_id res chain seq x y z
N MET A 1 -1.88 27.50 23.66
CA MET A 1 -0.84 27.26 24.70
C MET A 1 -0.13 25.96 24.33
N ALA A 2 1.16 26.04 24.01
CA ALA A 2 1.97 24.86 23.75
C ALA A 2 2.12 24.07 25.06
N TYR A 3 1.57 22.88 25.11
CA TYR A 3 1.77 21.96 26.23
C TYR A 3 3.19 21.44 26.15
N SER A 4 4.02 21.89 27.09
CA SER A 4 5.40 21.48 27.20
C SER A 4 5.48 19.96 27.48
N ILE A 5 6.03 19.19 26.53
CA ILE A 5 6.39 17.78 26.71
C ILE A 5 7.70 17.68 27.55
N ASN A 6 8.02 18.70 28.32
CA ASN A 6 9.26 18.73 29.09
C ASN A 6 9.24 17.60 30.15
N PRO A 7 10.13 16.60 30.07
CA PRO A 7 10.19 15.47 30.98
C PRO A 7 10.56 15.89 32.42
N ASN A 8 11.12 17.08 32.58
CA ASN A 8 11.50 17.62 33.89
C ASN A 8 10.33 18.31 34.61
N LEU A 9 9.22 18.60 33.92
CA LEU A 9 8.08 19.28 34.55
C LEU A 9 7.46 18.51 35.72
N PRO A 10 7.30 17.18 35.69
CA PRO A 10 6.85 16.42 36.88
C PRO A 10 7.82 16.50 38.06
N LYS A 11 9.13 16.60 37.82
CA LYS A 11 10.14 16.78 38.87
C LYS A 11 10.05 18.18 39.51
N ALA A 12 9.94 19.21 38.68
CA ALA A 12 9.77 20.59 39.16
C ALA A 12 8.51 20.74 40.01
N ARG A 13 7.40 20.12 39.62
CA ARG A 13 6.16 20.07 40.42
C ARG A 13 6.35 19.36 41.76
N ALA A 14 7.08 18.25 41.78
CA ALA A 14 7.38 17.50 42.99
C ALA A 14 8.19 18.35 43.97
N ILE A 15 9.23 19.04 43.50
CA ILE A 15 10.05 19.96 44.33
C ILE A 15 9.16 21.07 44.89
N ALA A 16 8.35 21.70 44.05
CA ALA A 16 7.47 22.77 44.50
C ALA A 16 6.46 22.29 45.58
N MET A 17 5.93 21.08 45.46
CA MET A 17 5.03 20.50 46.48
C MET A 17 5.79 20.13 47.77
N GLN A 18 7.01 19.64 47.69
CA GLN A 18 7.84 19.38 48.87
C GLN A 18 8.13 20.66 49.63
N LEU A 19 8.53 21.73 48.96
CA LEU A 19 8.76 23.04 49.59
C LEU A 19 7.50 23.59 50.23
N LEU A 20 6.33 23.46 49.57
CA LEU A 20 5.07 24.00 50.04
C LEU A 20 4.45 23.20 51.21
N VAL A 21 4.47 21.87 51.08
CA VAL A 21 3.68 21.00 52.01
C VAL A 21 4.56 20.39 53.08
N ARG A 22 5.79 19.97 52.76
CA ARG A 22 6.70 19.34 53.70
C ARG A 22 7.45 20.40 54.51
N GLU A 23 8.03 21.39 53.82
CA GLU A 23 8.81 22.48 54.45
C GLU A 23 7.96 23.65 54.90
N GLN A 24 6.65 23.67 54.56
CA GLN A 24 5.67 24.70 54.93
C GLN A 24 6.05 26.13 54.56
N LEU A 25 6.82 26.29 53.48
CA LEU A 25 7.18 27.61 53.01
C LEU A 25 5.97 28.37 52.44
N PRO A 26 5.90 29.71 52.66
CA PRO A 26 4.84 30.54 52.08
C PRO A 26 4.73 30.41 50.56
N THR A 27 3.51 30.40 50.01
CA THR A 27 3.23 30.26 48.59
C THR A 27 4.02 31.25 47.71
N GLY A 28 4.18 32.49 48.17
CA GLY A 28 4.96 33.51 47.46
C GLY A 28 6.44 33.16 47.35
N VAL A 29 7.02 32.62 48.42
CA VAL A 29 8.42 32.22 48.48
C VAL A 29 8.67 31.02 47.55
N VAL A 30 7.81 30.01 47.58
CA VAL A 30 7.89 28.82 46.71
C VAL A 30 7.72 29.20 45.23
N ALA A 31 6.76 30.07 44.92
CA ALA A 31 6.52 30.55 43.59
C ALA A 31 7.78 31.24 43.01
N ASN A 32 8.39 32.13 43.77
CA ASN A 32 9.61 32.82 43.40
C ASN A 32 10.81 31.84 43.23
N LYS A 33 11.02 30.91 44.18
CA LYS A 33 12.07 29.90 44.10
C LYS A 33 11.93 28.98 42.89
N CYS A 34 10.70 28.66 42.51
CA CYS A 34 10.42 27.81 41.36
C CYS A 34 10.30 28.57 40.04
N GLY A 35 10.41 29.91 40.02
CA GLY A 35 10.26 30.73 38.82
C GLY A 35 8.87 30.64 38.19
N ILE A 36 7.80 30.48 38.98
CA ILE A 36 6.44 30.30 38.50
C ILE A 36 5.48 31.32 39.16
N HIS A 37 4.37 31.59 38.46
CA HIS A 37 3.32 32.44 39.04
C HIS A 37 2.56 31.71 40.12
N ARG A 38 2.11 32.44 41.15
CA ARG A 38 1.34 31.92 42.32
C ARG A 38 0.11 31.09 41.89
N SER A 39 -0.60 31.51 40.83
CA SER A 39 -1.76 30.78 40.31
C SER A 39 -1.38 29.39 39.71
N THR A 40 -0.17 29.26 39.19
CA THR A 40 0.35 27.97 38.66
C THR A 40 0.67 27.03 39.82
N LEU A 41 1.29 27.56 40.89
CA LEU A 41 1.57 26.80 42.11
C LEU A 41 0.26 26.33 42.79
N TRP A 42 -0.76 27.19 42.83
CA TRP A 42 -2.07 26.84 43.36
C TRP A 42 -2.74 25.72 42.57
N ARG A 43 -2.68 25.78 41.22
CA ARG A 43 -3.19 24.71 40.35
C ARG A 43 -2.45 23.38 40.57
N TRP A 44 -1.14 23.42 40.80
CA TRP A 44 -0.36 22.25 41.14
C TRP A 44 -0.72 21.69 42.52
N LYS A 45 -0.92 22.55 43.49
CA LYS A 45 -1.37 22.15 44.84
C LYS A 45 -2.72 21.43 44.77
N ARG A 46 -3.69 22.01 44.07
CA ARG A 46 -5.03 21.40 43.90
C ARG A 46 -4.93 20.00 43.24
N LYS A 47 -4.09 19.81 42.21
CA LYS A 47 -3.85 18.50 41.61
C LYS A 47 -3.17 17.54 42.57
N TRP A 48 -2.23 18.01 43.36
CA TRP A 48 -1.54 17.22 44.36
C TRP A 48 -2.48 16.73 45.43
N ASP A 49 -3.34 17.62 45.96
CA ASP A 49 -4.36 17.30 46.94
C ASP A 49 -5.32 16.22 46.41
N ALA A 50 -5.78 16.35 45.17
CA ALA A 50 -6.65 15.36 44.55
C ALA A 50 -5.98 13.98 44.42
N LEU A 51 -4.68 13.93 44.06
CA LEU A 51 -3.94 12.68 43.96
C LEU A 51 -3.71 11.98 45.27
N ASN A 52 -3.73 12.75 46.42
CA ASN A 52 -3.43 12.25 47.76
C ASN A 52 -4.64 12.22 48.67
N GLN A 53 -5.86 12.51 48.18
CA GLN A 53 -7.11 12.49 48.96
C GLN A 53 -7.33 11.15 49.68
N ASN A 54 -7.05 10.03 49.05
CA ASN A 54 -7.25 8.69 49.64
C ASN A 54 -6.20 8.32 50.70
N VAL A 55 -5.09 9.07 50.79
CA VAL A 55 -4.06 8.84 51.80
C VAL A 55 -4.49 9.45 53.17
N GLN A 56 -5.49 10.32 53.19
CA GLN A 56 -5.99 10.99 54.37
C GLN A 56 -7.02 10.16 55.15
N MET A 57 -7.53 9.06 54.60
CA MET A 57 -8.59 8.26 55.22
C MET A 57 -8.08 7.09 56.08
N ASP A 58 -7.05 7.29 56.88
CA ASP A 58 -6.75 6.37 57.99
C ASP A 58 -7.33 6.95 59.29
N ASN A 59 -8.49 6.37 59.65
CA ASN A 59 -9.17 6.33 60.95
C ASN A 59 -9.12 7.56 61.87
N PRO A 60 -10.25 8.31 62.01
CA PRO A 60 -10.35 9.49 62.88
C PRO A 60 -10.22 9.20 64.38
N ASN A 61 -10.21 7.96 64.84
CA ASN A 61 -10.25 7.56 66.27
C ASN A 61 -8.92 7.15 66.88
N ARG A 62 -7.76 7.41 66.25
CA ARG A 62 -6.45 7.18 66.85
C ARG A 62 -5.87 8.53 67.35
N PRO A 63 -5.52 8.65 68.65
CA PRO A 63 -4.85 9.83 69.17
C PRO A 63 -3.44 9.90 68.55
N SER A 64 -3.22 10.87 67.70
CA SER A 64 -1.97 11.00 67.01
C SER A 64 -1.30 12.32 67.26
N ARG A 65 -0.23 12.28 67.92
CA ARG A 65 0.73 13.37 68.00
C ARG A 65 1.86 13.14 67.01
N VAL A 66 2.31 14.19 66.33
CA VAL A 66 3.54 14.36 65.51
C VAL A 66 4.00 13.20 64.62
N TYR A 67 3.98 11.95 65.09
CA TYR A 67 4.37 10.73 64.32
C TYR A 67 3.47 10.44 63.10
N SER A 68 2.22 10.82 63.12
CA SER A 68 1.27 10.53 62.04
C SER A 68 1.51 11.40 60.82
N ARG A 69 1.96 12.63 60.97
CA ARG A 69 2.15 13.57 59.85
C ARG A 69 3.35 13.22 58.99
N MET A 70 4.46 12.79 59.60
CA MET A 70 5.64 12.32 58.86
C MET A 70 5.36 11.02 58.12
N ASN A 71 4.65 10.08 58.71
CA ASN A 71 4.25 8.84 58.07
C ASN A 71 3.27 9.07 56.89
N HIS A 72 2.35 10.04 57.06
CA HIS A 72 1.45 10.46 56.00
C HIS A 72 2.23 11.05 54.81
N LEU A 73 3.17 11.96 55.02
CA LEU A 73 3.96 12.60 53.99
C LEU A 73 4.88 11.57 53.25
N ASN A 74 5.32 10.52 53.93
CA ASN A 74 6.10 9.45 53.30
C ASN A 74 5.27 8.56 52.36
N ARG A 75 3.95 8.50 52.52
CA ARG A 75 3.01 7.76 51.67
C ARG A 75 2.49 8.60 50.50
N CYS A 76 2.66 9.93 50.53
CA CYS A 76 2.17 10.82 49.49
C CYS A 76 2.92 10.68 48.17
N THR A 77 2.19 10.71 47.08
CA THR A 77 2.78 10.82 45.76
C THR A 77 3.19 12.25 45.47
N TRP A 78 4.50 12.54 45.49
CA TRP A 78 5.01 13.89 45.23
C TRP A 78 4.96 14.26 43.75
N ARG A 79 5.03 13.28 42.86
CA ARG A 79 5.07 13.48 41.41
C ARG A 79 3.69 13.73 40.85
N ILE A 80 3.45 14.93 40.33
CA ILE A 80 2.22 15.27 39.60
C ILE A 80 2.46 15.02 38.12
N PRO A 81 1.80 14.01 37.50
CA PRO A 81 1.98 13.70 36.11
C PRO A 81 1.50 14.84 35.20
N THR A 82 2.07 14.90 33.99
CA THR A 82 1.53 15.77 32.94
C THR A 82 0.47 14.99 32.17
N ASN A 83 -0.78 15.47 32.26
CA ASN A 83 -1.85 14.88 31.48
C ASN A 83 -1.60 15.09 29.98
N SER A 84 -1.98 14.14 29.16
CA SER A 84 -1.96 14.27 27.72
C SER A 84 -2.84 15.45 27.30
N ALA A 85 -2.33 16.28 26.40
CA ALA A 85 -3.12 17.34 25.76
C ALA A 85 -3.99 16.79 24.60
N LYS A 86 -3.86 15.49 24.31
CA LYS A 86 -4.65 14.84 23.27
C LYS A 86 -6.12 14.86 23.65
N PRO A 87 -7.02 15.30 22.78
CA PRO A 87 -8.45 15.23 23.03
C PRO A 87 -8.89 13.80 23.34
N ASN A 88 -9.78 13.63 24.31
CA ASN A 88 -10.35 12.33 24.66
C ASN A 88 -11.25 11.79 23.55
N THR A 89 -11.87 12.69 22.78
CA THR A 89 -12.72 12.37 21.64
C THR A 89 -12.18 13.07 20.39
N SER A 90 -12.25 12.41 19.26
CA SER A 90 -11.93 12.97 17.96
C SER A 90 -13.11 12.69 17.02
N PRO A 91 -13.92 13.70 16.67
CA PRO A 91 -15.07 13.52 15.76
C PRO A 91 -14.67 12.98 14.40
N THR A 92 -13.40 13.21 13.99
CA THR A 92 -12.84 12.74 12.71
C THR A 92 -12.08 11.42 12.84
N ALA A 93 -12.18 10.74 14.00
CA ALA A 93 -11.55 9.44 14.16
C ALA A 93 -12.23 8.41 13.25
N VAL A 94 -11.42 7.69 12.51
CA VAL A 94 -11.90 6.58 11.69
C VAL A 94 -12.35 5.45 12.61
N SER A 95 -13.56 4.91 12.38
CA SER A 95 -14.08 3.80 13.19
C SER A 95 -13.20 2.55 13.07
N HIS A 96 -13.17 1.75 14.13
CA HIS A 96 -12.41 0.50 14.14
C HIS A 96 -12.93 -0.48 13.07
N GLU A 97 -14.23 -0.52 12.85
CA GLU A 97 -14.87 -1.34 11.82
C GLU A 97 -14.37 -1.00 10.42
N LEU A 98 -14.27 0.30 10.08
CA LEU A 98 -13.73 0.74 8.79
C LEU A 98 -12.24 0.37 8.65
N ILE A 99 -11.46 0.45 9.72
CA ILE A 99 -10.06 0.02 9.70
C ILE A 99 -9.98 -1.48 9.39
N CYS A 100 -10.75 -2.32 10.09
CA CYS A 100 -10.80 -3.76 9.87
C CYS A 100 -11.25 -4.09 8.44
N LEU A 101 -12.26 -3.40 7.93
CA LEU A 101 -12.75 -3.58 6.56
C LEU A 101 -11.68 -3.25 5.51
N VAL A 102 -10.99 -2.11 5.65
CA VAL A 102 -9.89 -1.73 4.74
C VAL A 102 -8.78 -2.77 4.74
N LEU A 103 -8.40 -3.28 5.91
CA LEU A 103 -7.35 -4.28 6.04
C LEU A 103 -7.77 -5.64 5.46
N SER A 104 -9.00 -6.07 5.66
CA SER A 104 -9.54 -7.33 5.10
C SER A 104 -9.61 -7.27 3.57
N VAL A 105 -10.09 -6.17 3.01
CA VAL A 105 -10.11 -5.94 1.56
C VAL A 105 -8.68 -5.92 1.00
N ARG A 106 -7.75 -5.26 1.68
CA ARG A 106 -6.33 -5.24 1.27
C ARG A 106 -5.70 -6.64 1.30
N ALA A 107 -5.98 -7.43 2.33
CA ALA A 107 -5.47 -8.80 2.47
C ALA A 107 -6.00 -9.71 1.36
N ARG A 108 -7.29 -9.58 1.01
CA ARG A 108 -7.94 -10.34 -0.06
C ARG A 108 -7.43 -9.95 -1.44
N LEU A 109 -7.40 -8.66 -1.76
CA LEU A 109 -7.05 -8.18 -3.09
C LEU A 109 -5.54 -8.16 -3.34
N LYS A 110 -4.72 -8.00 -2.32
CA LYS A 110 -3.25 -7.83 -2.39
C LYS A 110 -2.81 -6.71 -3.35
N ARG A 111 -3.64 -5.67 -3.51
CA ARG A 111 -3.46 -4.55 -4.46
C ARG A 111 -3.14 -3.24 -3.73
N CYS A 112 -2.71 -2.20 -4.49
CA CYS A 112 -2.40 -0.87 -3.94
C CYS A 112 -3.62 -0.18 -3.32
N ALA A 113 -3.37 0.90 -2.57
CA ALA A 113 -4.41 1.65 -1.86
C ALA A 113 -5.51 2.18 -2.78
N GLU A 114 -5.17 2.56 -4.00
CA GLU A 114 -6.09 3.07 -5.01
C GLU A 114 -7.11 2.00 -5.43
N VAL A 115 -6.65 0.78 -5.67
CA VAL A 115 -7.53 -0.35 -6.03
C VAL A 115 -8.39 -0.78 -4.83
N VAL A 116 -7.82 -0.77 -3.63
CA VAL A 116 -8.59 -1.03 -2.39
C VAL A 116 -9.66 0.02 -2.19
N TRP A 117 -9.33 1.29 -2.34
CA TRP A 117 -10.28 2.40 -2.27
C TRP A 117 -11.40 2.27 -3.31
N HIS A 118 -11.03 2.02 -4.57
CA HIS A 118 -12.01 1.82 -5.66
C HIS A 118 -12.97 0.69 -5.32
N HIS A 119 -12.48 -0.46 -4.85
CA HIS A 119 -13.33 -1.60 -4.45
C HIS A 119 -14.26 -1.24 -3.28
N LEU A 120 -13.77 -0.50 -2.27
CA LEU A 120 -14.60 -0.05 -1.14
C LEU A 120 -15.74 0.85 -1.59
N VAL A 121 -15.47 1.78 -2.51
CA VAL A 121 -16.46 2.76 -2.97
C VAL A 121 -17.43 2.13 -3.97
N THR A 122 -16.94 1.41 -4.98
CA THR A 122 -17.77 0.93 -6.10
C THR A 122 -18.46 -0.40 -5.83
N VAL A 123 -17.83 -1.32 -5.10
CA VAL A 123 -18.38 -2.68 -4.87
C VAL A 123 -19.07 -2.76 -3.52
N LEU A 124 -18.49 -2.16 -2.48
CA LEU A 124 -19.03 -2.21 -1.13
C LEU A 124 -19.83 -0.96 -0.73
N SER A 125 -19.93 0.04 -1.62
CA SER A 125 -20.66 1.30 -1.40
C SER A 125 -20.25 2.04 -0.11
N VAL A 126 -18.98 1.90 0.32
CA VAL A 126 -18.46 2.53 1.53
C VAL A 126 -17.94 3.93 1.22
N SER A 127 -18.49 4.93 1.90
CA SER A 127 -18.02 6.32 1.78
C SER A 127 -16.70 6.52 2.54
N VAL A 128 -15.59 6.49 1.83
CA VAL A 128 -14.25 6.70 2.39
C VAL A 128 -13.34 7.42 1.39
N SER A 129 -12.51 8.34 1.88
CA SER A 129 -11.54 9.01 1.02
C SER A 129 -10.30 8.13 0.76
N LEU A 130 -9.70 8.28 -0.42
CA LEU A 130 -8.43 7.62 -0.75
C LEU A 130 -7.32 7.96 0.28
N SER A 131 -7.30 9.20 0.76
CA SER A 131 -6.34 9.65 1.79
C SER A 131 -6.52 8.90 3.11
N SER A 132 -7.76 8.60 3.50
CA SER A 132 -8.06 7.81 4.68
C SER A 132 -7.59 6.37 4.52
N VAL A 133 -7.85 5.74 3.37
CA VAL A 133 -7.35 4.38 3.06
C VAL A 133 -5.82 4.33 3.10
N ARG A 134 -5.13 5.28 2.47
CA ARG A 134 -3.66 5.36 2.51
C ARG A 134 -3.13 5.50 3.93
N ARG A 135 -3.75 6.34 4.76
CA ARG A 135 -3.37 6.57 6.16
C ARG A 135 -3.59 5.33 7.03
N ILE A 136 -4.70 4.62 6.84
CA ILE A 136 -4.98 3.35 7.54
C ILE A 136 -3.89 2.32 7.19
N LEU A 137 -3.64 2.08 5.91
CA LEU A 137 -2.65 1.10 5.46
C LEU A 137 -1.23 1.46 5.92
N TRP A 138 -0.87 2.74 5.94
CA TRP A 138 0.42 3.21 6.44
C TRP A 138 0.58 2.97 7.94
N ARG A 139 -0.42 3.35 8.75
CA ARG A 139 -0.41 3.15 10.21
C ARG A 139 -0.38 1.67 10.60
N SER A 140 -1.00 0.81 9.81
CA SER A 140 -1.00 -0.65 10.02
C SER A 140 0.27 -1.34 9.50
N GLY A 141 1.27 -0.59 9.01
CA GLY A 141 2.52 -1.15 8.51
C GLY A 141 2.40 -1.91 7.18
N VAL A 142 1.22 -1.93 6.56
CA VAL A 142 0.95 -2.68 5.32
C VAL A 142 1.45 -1.94 4.07
N ALA A 143 1.43 -0.62 4.11
CA ALA A 143 1.92 0.22 3.01
C ALA A 143 3.26 0.84 3.39
N ARG A 144 4.36 0.22 2.98
CA ARG A 144 5.67 0.87 3.03
C ARG A 144 5.80 1.79 1.82
N GLY A 145 6.00 3.08 2.05
CA GLY A 145 6.30 4.04 1.00
C GLY A 145 7.53 3.60 0.20
N ARG A 146 7.42 3.56 -1.13
CA ARG A 146 8.59 3.38 -1.99
C ARG A 146 9.48 4.59 -1.83
N LYS A 147 10.78 4.35 -1.60
CA LYS A 147 11.79 5.42 -1.68
C LYS A 147 11.65 6.08 -3.06
N ASN A 148 11.52 7.40 -3.09
CA ASN A 148 11.52 8.15 -4.34
C ASN A 148 12.84 7.90 -5.05
N ARG A 149 12.78 7.25 -6.22
CA ARG A 149 13.94 7.15 -7.11
C ARG A 149 14.02 8.44 -7.89
N VAL A 150 15.23 8.98 -8.01
CA VAL A 150 15.51 10.10 -8.91
C VAL A 150 15.00 9.72 -10.31
N ARG A 151 14.09 10.52 -10.85
CA ARG A 151 13.64 10.35 -12.24
C ARG A 151 14.79 10.71 -13.15
N ARG A 152 15.26 9.74 -13.94
CA ARG A 152 16.11 10.03 -15.09
C ARG A 152 15.21 10.48 -16.22
N ASP A 153 15.66 11.42 -17.04
CA ASP A 153 14.96 11.81 -18.26
C ASP A 153 14.89 10.60 -19.18
N ASN A 154 13.68 10.04 -19.26
CA ASN A 154 13.39 8.94 -20.16
C ASN A 154 12.81 9.52 -21.46
N PRO A 155 13.19 8.98 -22.64
CA PRO A 155 12.56 9.37 -23.87
C PRO A 155 11.04 9.20 -23.78
N ARG A 156 10.30 10.10 -24.40
CA ARG A 156 8.84 10.06 -24.39
C ARG A 156 8.37 8.71 -24.91
N ARG A 157 7.46 8.07 -24.17
CA ARG A 157 6.83 6.82 -24.60
C ARG A 157 5.94 7.09 -25.81
N PRO A 158 5.77 6.12 -26.72
CA PRO A 158 4.80 6.24 -27.79
C PRO A 158 3.43 6.59 -27.20
N GLN A 159 2.82 7.65 -27.72
CA GLN A 159 1.44 7.99 -27.40
C GLN A 159 0.57 7.25 -28.40
N VAL A 160 -0.27 6.35 -27.91
CA VAL A 160 -1.27 5.62 -28.68
C VAL A 160 -2.63 6.23 -28.41
N THR A 161 -3.44 6.38 -29.47
CA THR A 161 -4.72 7.08 -29.45
C THR A 161 -5.91 6.14 -29.60
N ARG A 162 -5.70 4.94 -30.13
CA ARG A 162 -6.75 3.96 -30.40
C ARG A 162 -6.29 2.53 -30.13
N PRO A 163 -7.23 1.58 -29.91
CA PRO A 163 -6.92 0.15 -29.82
C PRO A 163 -6.22 -0.36 -31.10
N GLY A 164 -5.26 -1.26 -30.93
CA GLY A 164 -4.53 -1.89 -32.03
C GLY A 164 -3.48 -1.02 -32.71
N GLU A 165 -3.33 0.25 -32.37
CA GLU A 165 -2.33 1.14 -32.97
C GLU A 165 -0.90 0.66 -32.68
N LEU A 166 -0.65 0.18 -31.47
CA LEU A 166 0.61 -0.41 -31.05
C LEU A 166 0.38 -1.51 -30.03
N VAL A 167 0.80 -2.69 -30.39
CA VAL A 167 0.75 -3.90 -29.57
C VAL A 167 2.18 -4.33 -29.24
N GLN A 168 2.41 -4.79 -28.01
CA GLN A 168 3.70 -5.41 -27.62
C GLN A 168 3.52 -6.91 -27.43
N THR A 169 4.51 -7.68 -27.85
CA THR A 169 4.58 -9.13 -27.66
C THR A 169 5.90 -9.53 -27.02
N ASP A 170 5.88 -10.60 -26.22
CA ASP A 170 7.04 -11.14 -25.51
C ASP A 170 6.77 -12.61 -25.14
N THR A 171 7.81 -13.35 -24.79
CA THR A 171 7.72 -14.77 -24.44
C THR A 171 8.25 -15.03 -23.03
N ILE A 172 7.42 -15.59 -22.15
CA ILE A 172 7.86 -16.05 -20.83
C ILE A 172 8.35 -17.48 -20.94
N HIS A 173 9.61 -17.70 -20.62
CA HIS A 173 10.21 -19.04 -20.53
C HIS A 173 9.96 -19.59 -19.13
N HIS A 174 9.25 -20.68 -19.03
CA HIS A 174 8.94 -21.35 -17.77
C HIS A 174 9.54 -22.75 -17.78
N VAL A 175 10.36 -23.05 -16.77
CA VAL A 175 11.05 -24.33 -16.65
C VAL A 175 10.56 -25.07 -15.41
N ASP A 176 10.10 -26.30 -15.59
CA ASP A 176 9.79 -27.18 -14.46
C ASP A 176 11.12 -27.66 -13.82
N PRO A 177 11.39 -27.26 -12.58
CA PRO A 177 12.65 -27.58 -11.92
C PRO A 177 12.84 -29.07 -11.62
N LYS A 178 11.76 -29.86 -11.63
CA LYS A 178 11.84 -31.31 -11.36
C LYS A 178 12.08 -32.13 -12.62
N THR A 179 11.46 -31.77 -13.70
CA THR A 179 11.50 -32.54 -14.95
C THR A 179 12.38 -31.91 -16.04
N GLY A 180 12.84 -30.66 -15.83
CA GLY A 180 13.54 -29.88 -16.84
C GLY A 180 12.66 -29.48 -18.03
N ARG A 181 11.37 -29.81 -18.00
CA ARG A 181 10.43 -29.50 -19.08
C ARG A 181 10.27 -27.99 -19.21
N ARG A 182 10.37 -27.49 -20.44
CA ARG A 182 10.17 -26.08 -20.78
C ARG A 182 8.79 -25.87 -21.35
N LEU A 183 8.15 -24.78 -20.92
CA LEU A 183 6.90 -24.26 -21.45
C LEU A 183 7.08 -22.78 -21.76
N TYR A 184 6.41 -22.31 -22.79
CA TYR A 184 6.52 -20.97 -23.30
C TYR A 184 5.14 -20.32 -23.30
N TYR A 185 5.02 -19.17 -22.61
CA TYR A 185 3.82 -18.36 -22.63
C TYR A 185 4.11 -17.18 -23.56
N TYR A 186 3.54 -17.22 -24.74
CA TYR A 186 3.53 -16.09 -25.67
C TYR A 186 2.51 -15.09 -25.18
N THR A 187 2.90 -13.87 -24.95
CA THR A 187 2.08 -12.83 -24.36
C THR A 187 1.96 -11.64 -25.30
N VAL A 188 0.78 -11.04 -25.33
CA VAL A 188 0.47 -9.89 -26.18
C VAL A 188 -0.32 -8.87 -25.36
N ILE A 189 0.00 -7.57 -25.50
CA ILE A 189 -0.71 -6.48 -24.86
C ILE A 189 -0.95 -5.31 -25.81
N ASP A 190 -2.16 -4.83 -25.88
CA ASP A 190 -2.48 -3.55 -26.53
C ASP A 190 -2.11 -2.36 -25.63
N LEU A 191 -1.38 -1.39 -26.18
CA LEU A 191 -0.89 -0.27 -25.41
C LEU A 191 -1.95 0.77 -25.06
N PHE A 192 -3.02 0.86 -25.81
CA PHE A 192 -4.12 1.78 -25.55
C PHE A 192 -5.06 1.22 -24.49
N SER A 193 -5.73 0.13 -24.77
CA SER A 193 -6.76 -0.46 -23.91
C SER A 193 -6.20 -1.24 -22.73
N ARG A 194 -4.96 -1.73 -22.82
CA ARG A 194 -4.37 -2.73 -21.91
C ARG A 194 -5.00 -4.11 -22.03
N MET A 195 -5.77 -4.37 -23.06
CA MET A 195 -6.21 -5.73 -23.41
C MET A 195 -5.02 -6.64 -23.57
N THR A 196 -5.15 -7.86 -23.07
CA THR A 196 -4.08 -8.86 -23.12
C THR A 196 -4.56 -10.17 -23.70
N TYR A 197 -3.65 -10.86 -24.32
CA TYR A 197 -3.82 -12.24 -24.76
C TYR A 197 -2.56 -13.04 -24.43
N ALA A 198 -2.70 -14.34 -24.21
CA ALA A 198 -1.56 -15.21 -24.02
C ALA A 198 -1.90 -16.63 -24.45
N ALA A 199 -0.94 -17.29 -25.10
CA ALA A 199 -1.01 -18.68 -25.49
C ALA A 199 0.12 -19.50 -24.83
N LEU A 200 -0.17 -20.73 -24.44
CA LEU A 200 0.79 -21.65 -23.83
C LEU A 200 1.20 -22.71 -24.83
N ALA A 201 2.50 -22.85 -25.06
CA ALA A 201 3.06 -23.86 -25.98
C ALA A 201 4.24 -24.61 -25.35
N PRO A 202 4.45 -25.90 -25.76
CA PRO A 202 5.59 -26.71 -25.29
C PRO A 202 6.88 -26.45 -26.07
N ARG A 203 6.84 -25.62 -27.10
CA ARG A 203 7.98 -25.33 -28.00
C ARG A 203 8.11 -23.85 -28.26
N LEU A 204 9.34 -23.38 -28.43
CA LEU A 204 9.62 -22.03 -28.90
C LEU A 204 9.60 -22.01 -30.42
N GLY A 205 8.96 -21.01 -31.03
CA GLY A 205 8.93 -20.90 -32.49
C GLY A 205 8.23 -19.65 -33.02
N ALA A 206 8.74 -19.10 -34.10
CA ALA A 206 8.26 -17.88 -34.72
C ALA A 206 6.82 -18.01 -35.25
N GLY A 207 6.42 -19.17 -35.77
CA GLY A 207 5.04 -19.41 -36.18
C GLY A 207 4.05 -19.40 -35.02
N LEU A 208 4.46 -19.86 -33.83
CA LEU A 208 3.62 -19.80 -32.62
C LEU A 208 3.49 -18.37 -32.08
N ALA A 209 4.57 -17.60 -32.12
CA ALA A 209 4.53 -16.18 -31.75
C ALA A 209 3.57 -15.41 -32.70
N ALA A 210 3.70 -15.59 -33.99
CA ALA A 210 2.83 -14.98 -34.99
C ALA A 210 1.36 -15.38 -34.81
N ARG A 211 1.11 -16.67 -34.63
CA ARG A 211 -0.23 -17.21 -34.38
C ARG A 211 -0.87 -16.58 -33.14
N THR A 212 -0.11 -16.41 -32.06
CA THR A 212 -0.62 -15.78 -30.83
C THR A 212 -1.05 -14.33 -31.06
N VAL A 213 -0.34 -13.57 -31.88
CA VAL A 213 -0.73 -12.20 -32.26
C VAL A 213 -2.03 -12.19 -33.08
N LEU A 214 -2.18 -13.12 -34.02
CA LEU A 214 -3.40 -13.23 -34.84
C LEU A 214 -4.61 -13.67 -34.00
N GLU A 215 -4.43 -14.64 -33.11
CA GLU A 215 -5.45 -15.07 -32.16
C GLU A 215 -5.87 -13.92 -31.21
N ALA A 216 -4.90 -13.08 -30.80
CA ALA A 216 -5.19 -11.89 -30.02
C ALA A 216 -6.05 -10.90 -30.79
N GLN A 217 -5.73 -10.63 -32.04
CA GLN A 217 -6.54 -9.76 -32.91
C GLN A 217 -7.98 -10.27 -33.06
N GLU A 218 -8.13 -11.56 -33.32
CA GLU A 218 -9.45 -12.20 -33.41
C GLU A 218 -10.23 -12.12 -32.11
N ALA A 219 -9.60 -12.47 -30.99
CA ALA A 219 -10.24 -12.44 -29.66
C ALA A 219 -10.65 -11.04 -29.19
N TRP A 220 -9.94 -10.01 -29.63
CA TRP A 220 -10.21 -8.62 -29.27
C TRP A 220 -11.23 -7.94 -30.20
N GLY A 221 -11.39 -8.44 -31.43
CA GLY A 221 -12.32 -7.89 -32.42
C GLY A 221 -11.90 -6.56 -33.06
N PHE A 222 -10.61 -6.18 -32.95
CA PHE A 222 -10.07 -4.99 -33.60
C PHE A 222 -8.73 -5.28 -34.29
N ASN A 223 -8.46 -4.51 -35.37
CA ASN A 223 -7.25 -4.69 -36.17
C ASN A 223 -6.01 -4.16 -35.47
N ILE A 224 -4.92 -4.93 -35.56
CA ILE A 224 -3.60 -4.53 -35.09
C ILE A 224 -2.83 -3.88 -36.24
N SER A 225 -2.37 -2.64 -36.05
CA SER A 225 -1.60 -1.90 -37.05
C SER A 225 -0.10 -2.14 -36.94
N LEU A 226 0.43 -2.21 -35.72
CA LEU A 226 1.86 -2.34 -35.46
C LEU A 226 2.12 -3.24 -34.26
N VAL A 227 2.99 -4.23 -34.43
CA VAL A 227 3.49 -5.10 -33.35
C VAL A 227 4.94 -4.76 -33.05
N GLN A 228 5.23 -4.56 -31.79
CA GLN A 228 6.59 -4.41 -31.26
C GLN A 228 6.98 -5.66 -30.49
N ALA A 229 8.13 -6.26 -30.88
CA ALA A 229 8.75 -7.39 -30.22
C ALA A 229 10.17 -7.06 -29.74
N ASP A 230 10.77 -7.90 -28.96
CA ASP A 230 12.20 -7.88 -28.70
C ASP A 230 12.99 -8.50 -29.87
N ASN A 231 14.32 -8.71 -29.69
CA ASN A 231 15.18 -9.34 -30.68
C ASN A 231 15.33 -10.86 -30.42
N GLY A 232 14.34 -11.51 -29.81
CA GLY A 232 14.34 -12.95 -29.57
C GLY A 232 14.26 -13.76 -30.86
N PRO A 233 14.77 -15.02 -30.92
CA PRO A 233 14.75 -15.84 -32.08
C PRO A 233 13.33 -16.18 -32.57
N GLU A 234 12.34 -16.18 -31.69
CA GLU A 234 10.92 -16.35 -32.01
C GLU A 234 10.30 -15.17 -32.76
N TYR A 235 10.95 -14.01 -32.77
CA TYR A 235 10.54 -12.80 -33.50
C TYR A 235 11.41 -12.54 -34.71
N SER A 236 11.98 -13.62 -35.28
CA SER A 236 12.84 -13.61 -36.45
C SER A 236 12.08 -13.32 -37.77
N ARG A 237 12.80 -13.33 -38.90
CA ARG A 237 12.25 -13.08 -40.22
C ARG A 237 10.97 -13.87 -40.54
N HIS A 238 10.82 -15.09 -40.02
CA HIS A 238 9.59 -15.86 -40.25
C HIS A 238 8.37 -15.23 -39.52
N PHE A 239 8.54 -14.72 -38.32
CA PHE A 239 7.50 -13.96 -37.65
C PHE A 239 7.11 -12.71 -38.43
N GLU A 240 8.10 -11.93 -38.88
CA GLU A 240 7.88 -10.73 -39.70
C GLU A 240 7.09 -11.04 -40.99
N GLN A 241 7.45 -12.11 -41.69
CA GLN A 241 6.73 -12.56 -42.88
C GLN A 241 5.27 -12.94 -42.60
N CYS A 242 5.00 -13.59 -41.45
CA CYS A 242 3.64 -13.89 -41.03
C CYS A 242 2.83 -12.62 -40.75
N MET A 243 3.43 -11.66 -40.05
CA MET A 243 2.79 -10.37 -39.77
C MET A 243 2.53 -9.56 -41.03
N GLN A 244 3.49 -9.52 -41.94
CA GLN A 244 3.36 -8.85 -43.25
C GLN A 244 2.19 -9.43 -44.09
N ARG A 245 2.04 -10.77 -44.12
CA ARG A 245 0.90 -11.42 -44.79
C ARG A 245 -0.44 -11.05 -44.17
N ALA A 246 -0.46 -10.72 -42.86
CA ALA A 246 -1.64 -10.26 -42.16
C ALA A 246 -1.83 -8.73 -42.21
N ASN A 247 -1.03 -8.00 -43.00
CA ASN A 247 -1.00 -6.53 -43.07
C ASN A 247 -0.70 -5.86 -41.69
N ILE A 248 0.09 -6.49 -40.85
CA ILE A 248 0.53 -5.99 -39.57
C ILE A 248 2.00 -5.55 -39.68
N ALA A 249 2.29 -4.28 -39.44
CA ALA A 249 3.66 -3.80 -39.44
C ALA A 249 4.40 -4.34 -38.16
N THR A 250 5.71 -4.55 -38.34
CA THR A 250 6.56 -5.02 -37.22
C THR A 250 7.68 -4.03 -36.92
N ARG A 251 8.06 -3.94 -35.67
CA ARG A 251 9.29 -3.28 -35.26
C ARG A 251 9.92 -3.99 -34.07
N HIS A 252 11.25 -3.92 -33.98
CA HIS A 252 11.97 -4.42 -32.82
C HIS A 252 12.33 -3.34 -31.84
N SER A 253 12.41 -3.72 -30.56
CA SER A 253 12.91 -2.86 -29.49
C SER A 253 14.37 -2.53 -29.72
N ARG A 254 14.76 -1.31 -29.41
CA ARG A 254 16.16 -0.89 -29.49
C ARG A 254 16.99 -1.66 -28.47
N LEU A 255 18.19 -2.03 -28.88
CA LEU A 255 19.16 -2.71 -28.00
C LEU A 255 19.43 -1.88 -26.74
N HIS A 256 19.48 -2.54 -25.61
CA HIS A 256 19.71 -1.92 -24.28
C HIS A 256 18.71 -0.83 -23.88
N ARG A 257 17.48 -0.85 -24.42
CA ARG A 257 16.39 0.06 -24.06
C ARG A 257 15.19 -0.68 -23.45
N PRO A 258 15.27 -1.15 -22.19
CA PRO A 258 14.19 -1.91 -21.54
C PRO A 258 12.87 -1.13 -21.44
N ASN A 259 12.94 0.21 -21.52
CA ASN A 259 11.73 1.04 -21.51
C ASN A 259 10.85 0.86 -22.76
N ASP A 260 11.41 0.39 -23.87
CA ASP A 260 10.66 0.18 -25.11
C ASP A 260 9.59 -0.90 -24.92
N ASN A 261 9.87 -1.99 -24.17
CA ASN A 261 8.95 -3.09 -23.89
C ASN A 261 8.31 -3.05 -22.47
N ALA A 262 8.33 -1.90 -21.83
CA ALA A 262 7.93 -1.78 -20.43
C ALA A 262 6.48 -2.21 -20.11
N HIS A 263 5.56 -2.17 -21.07
CA HIS A 263 4.17 -2.57 -20.86
C HIS A 263 4.03 -4.09 -20.86
N ILE A 264 4.60 -4.78 -21.82
CA ILE A 264 4.58 -6.24 -21.87
C ILE A 264 5.38 -6.85 -20.71
N GLU A 265 6.56 -6.29 -20.37
CA GLU A 265 7.32 -6.72 -19.20
C GLU A 265 6.50 -6.59 -17.92
N ARG A 266 5.74 -5.50 -17.79
CA ARG A 266 4.86 -5.30 -16.65
C ARG A 266 3.72 -6.32 -16.62
N PHE A 267 3.14 -6.64 -17.76
CA PHE A 267 2.13 -7.68 -17.88
C PHE A 267 2.72 -9.04 -17.53
N ASN A 268 3.88 -9.40 -18.08
CA ASN A 268 4.57 -10.65 -17.81
C ASN A 268 4.84 -10.84 -16.32
N ARG A 269 5.29 -9.80 -15.62
CA ARG A 269 5.43 -9.83 -14.16
C ARG A 269 4.09 -10.03 -13.45
N THR A 270 3.04 -9.44 -13.96
CA THR A 270 1.71 -9.53 -13.36
C THR A 270 1.14 -10.94 -13.53
N ILE A 271 1.17 -11.52 -14.73
CA ILE A 271 0.67 -12.87 -15.01
C ILE A 271 1.48 -13.94 -14.26
N GLN A 272 2.80 -13.77 -14.16
CA GLN A 272 3.65 -14.64 -13.36
C GLN A 272 3.29 -14.58 -11.87
N THR A 273 2.98 -13.40 -11.34
CA THR A 273 2.64 -13.25 -9.92
C THR A 273 1.23 -13.73 -9.60
N GLU A 274 0.27 -13.48 -10.48
CA GLU A 274 -1.16 -13.65 -10.20
C GLU A 274 -1.74 -14.98 -10.76
N CYS A 275 -1.11 -15.58 -11.79
CA CYS A 275 -1.61 -16.77 -12.47
C CYS A 275 -0.61 -17.94 -12.52
N ILE A 276 0.54 -17.74 -13.18
CA ILE A 276 1.49 -18.82 -13.53
C ILE A 276 2.30 -19.23 -12.29
N GLY A 277 2.75 -18.28 -11.48
CA GLY A 277 3.80 -18.44 -10.46
C GLY A 277 5.21 -18.34 -11.06
N TYR A 278 6.20 -18.08 -10.22
CA TYR A 278 7.62 -18.02 -10.62
C TYR A 278 8.28 -19.40 -10.58
N TYR A 279 7.75 -20.29 -9.75
CA TYR A 279 8.27 -21.62 -9.54
C TYR A 279 7.15 -22.65 -9.52
N TRP A 280 7.33 -23.73 -10.20
CA TRP A 280 6.43 -24.87 -10.17
C TRP A 280 6.55 -25.60 -8.85
N ARG A 281 5.53 -25.54 -8.03
CA ARG A 281 5.48 -26.32 -6.78
C ARG A 281 5.01 -27.76 -7.02
N ARG A 282 4.20 -27.97 -8.08
CA ARG A 282 3.69 -29.27 -8.53
C ARG A 282 3.59 -29.30 -10.04
N SER A 283 3.83 -30.45 -10.64
CA SER A 283 3.58 -30.66 -12.06
C SER A 283 2.06 -30.59 -12.31
N VAL A 284 1.64 -29.64 -13.14
CA VAL A 284 0.23 -29.47 -13.51
C VAL A 284 0.07 -29.87 -14.99
N PRO A 285 -0.93 -30.69 -15.36
CA PRO A 285 -1.18 -31.03 -16.75
C PRO A 285 -1.39 -29.80 -17.65
N LEU A 286 -0.92 -29.86 -18.88
CA LEU A 286 -0.92 -28.73 -19.82
C LEU A 286 -2.33 -28.16 -20.02
N HIS A 287 -3.35 -29.03 -20.19
CA HIS A 287 -4.74 -28.60 -20.38
C HIS A 287 -5.29 -27.79 -19.19
N ARG A 288 -4.91 -28.15 -17.96
CA ARG A 288 -5.30 -27.38 -16.76
C ARG A 288 -4.60 -26.03 -16.69
N GLN A 289 -3.34 -25.97 -17.13
CA GLN A 289 -2.64 -24.69 -17.21
C GLN A 289 -3.26 -23.77 -18.26
N GLN A 290 -3.65 -24.32 -19.42
CA GLN A 290 -4.37 -23.58 -20.45
C GLN A 290 -5.73 -23.08 -19.95
N ALA A 291 -6.50 -23.92 -19.27
CA ALA A 291 -7.77 -23.51 -18.68
C ALA A 291 -7.60 -22.38 -17.62
N THR A 292 -6.60 -22.53 -16.74
CA THR A 292 -6.29 -21.49 -15.75
C THR A 292 -5.87 -20.17 -16.40
N LEU A 293 -5.07 -20.25 -17.47
CA LEU A 293 -4.64 -19.10 -18.26
C LEU A 293 -5.85 -18.39 -18.90
N ALA A 294 -6.74 -19.12 -19.53
CA ALA A 294 -7.94 -18.56 -20.14
C ALA A 294 -8.86 -17.86 -19.11
N MET A 295 -9.11 -18.48 -17.97
CA MET A 295 -9.87 -17.86 -16.87
C MET A 295 -9.19 -16.60 -16.34
N TYR A 296 -7.86 -16.59 -16.24
CA TYR A 296 -7.11 -15.42 -15.80
C TYR A 296 -7.18 -14.28 -16.80
N LEU A 297 -7.08 -14.57 -18.11
CA LEU A 297 -7.18 -13.55 -19.17
C LEU A 297 -8.58 -12.92 -19.21
N ASP A 298 -9.65 -13.72 -19.01
CA ASP A 298 -11.00 -13.17 -18.85
C ASP A 298 -11.08 -12.24 -17.65
N TYR A 299 -10.59 -12.67 -16.49
CA TYR A 299 -10.53 -11.80 -15.30
C TYR A 299 -9.72 -10.54 -15.55
N TYR A 300 -8.54 -10.65 -16.19
CA TYR A 300 -7.65 -9.53 -16.46
C TYR A 300 -8.31 -8.49 -17.36
N ASN A 301 -8.95 -8.93 -18.43
CA ASN A 301 -9.54 -8.06 -19.43
C ASN A 301 -10.87 -7.46 -19.00
N ASN A 302 -11.72 -8.22 -18.27
CA ASN A 302 -13.11 -7.84 -18.01
C ASN A 302 -13.38 -7.41 -16.56
N LYS A 303 -12.51 -7.74 -15.60
CA LYS A 303 -12.77 -7.51 -14.16
C LYS A 303 -11.64 -6.79 -13.43
N ARG A 304 -10.42 -6.91 -13.92
CA ARG A 304 -9.25 -6.36 -13.24
C ARG A 304 -9.06 -4.88 -13.56
N VAL A 305 -9.19 -4.01 -12.56
CA VAL A 305 -8.97 -2.56 -12.71
C VAL A 305 -7.48 -2.22 -12.81
N HIS A 306 -7.14 -1.23 -13.63
CA HIS A 306 -5.77 -0.82 -13.92
C HIS A 306 -5.52 0.65 -13.65
N LEU A 307 -4.45 0.96 -12.90
CA LEU A 307 -4.03 2.34 -12.64
C LEU A 307 -3.67 3.11 -13.90
N GLY A 308 -3.08 2.44 -14.88
CA GLY A 308 -2.62 3.06 -16.13
C GLY A 308 -3.74 3.54 -17.05
N ILE A 309 -4.97 3.11 -16.80
CA ILE A 309 -6.19 3.51 -17.50
C ILE A 309 -7.24 4.01 -16.48
N GLN A 310 -6.80 4.78 -15.49
CA GLN A 310 -7.64 5.48 -14.52
C GLN A 310 -8.60 4.57 -13.73
N LEU A 311 -8.10 3.41 -13.27
CA LEU A 311 -8.88 2.40 -12.54
C LEU A 311 -10.02 1.76 -13.34
N GLN A 312 -9.94 1.82 -14.66
CA GLN A 312 -10.88 1.12 -15.54
C GLN A 312 -10.43 -0.31 -15.81
N VAL A 313 -11.32 -1.12 -16.36
CA VAL A 313 -11.00 -2.45 -16.89
C VAL A 313 -10.62 -2.33 -18.37
N PRO A 314 -9.70 -3.17 -18.89
CA PRO A 314 -9.28 -3.09 -20.29
C PRO A 314 -10.41 -3.09 -21.30
N ALA A 315 -11.40 -3.95 -21.13
CA ALA A 315 -12.54 -4.06 -22.05
C ALA A 315 -13.38 -2.78 -22.15
N SER A 316 -13.49 -2.01 -21.05
CA SER A 316 -14.25 -0.74 -21.09
C SER A 316 -13.59 0.35 -21.92
N MET A 317 -12.29 0.21 -22.20
CA MET A 317 -11.56 1.16 -23.06
C MET A 317 -11.94 1.03 -24.54
N LEU A 318 -12.48 -0.11 -24.96
CA LEU A 318 -12.92 -0.35 -26.34
C LEU A 318 -14.21 0.40 -26.69
N GLN A 319 -15.03 0.75 -25.69
CA GLN A 319 -16.30 1.48 -25.88
C GLN A 319 -16.11 2.99 -26.02
N ARG A 320 -14.87 3.49 -25.86
CA ARG A 320 -14.54 4.93 -25.87
C ARG A 320 -13.78 5.37 -27.13
N SER A 321 -13.51 4.44 -28.04
CA SER A 321 -12.78 4.69 -29.30
C SER A 321 -13.72 4.95 -30.48
#